data_8a4b2f67a00238334551b3fb4b2438f8
#
_entry.id   8a4b2f67a00238334551b3fb4b2438f8
#
_cell.length_a   1.000
_cell.length_b   1.000
_cell.length_c   1.000
_cell.angle_alpha   90.00
_cell.angle_beta   90.00
_cell.angle_gamma   90.00
#
_symmetry.space_group_name_H-M   'P 1'
#
loop_
_entity.id
_entity.type
_entity.pdbx_description
1 polymer ?
#
loop_
_entity_poly.entity_id
_entity_poly.type
_entity_poly.pdbx_seq_one_letter_code
_entity_poly.pdbx_strand_id
1 'polypeptide(L)'
;MRTIEITDAEMSTRLARYSELAPMEAQKNIDIPVQAADIVWARKLLSVIGLGQDIKTPINSSAPISGAGGITITFASCPPGTGPSLHSHRNTYETFTVMQGRFEVFWNDEGENRLTLDRFDTISVPPGVCRGFRNIGGVEGLLQVIISGGVHDLNDIDFAPKCAEEIETIKPGLLKTFKDTGLTFTASKDYAE
;
A
#
# COMPACT_ATOMS: atom_id res chain seq x y z
N MET A 1 -20.43 -17.08 -27.09
CA MET A 1 -19.44 -17.41 -26.03
C MET A 1 -20.09 -18.46 -25.13
N ARG A 2 -19.37 -19.53 -24.78
CA ARG A 2 -19.87 -20.53 -23.83
C ARG A 2 -19.70 -19.96 -22.39
N THR A 3 -20.78 -20.01 -21.58
CA THR A 3 -20.76 -19.64 -20.17
C THR A 3 -20.52 -20.89 -19.31
N ILE A 4 -20.17 -20.65 -18.06
CA ILE A 4 -20.10 -21.66 -16.99
C ILE A 4 -21.13 -21.32 -15.91
N GLU A 5 -21.59 -22.32 -15.20
CA GLU A 5 -22.42 -22.15 -14.00
C GLU A 5 -21.55 -22.41 -12.77
N ILE A 6 -21.79 -21.65 -11.72
CA ILE A 6 -21.16 -21.82 -10.41
C ILE A 6 -22.23 -21.78 -9.34
N THR A 7 -21.97 -22.43 -8.21
CA THR A 7 -22.88 -22.48 -7.07
C THR A 7 -22.81 -21.19 -6.25
N ASP A 8 -23.81 -20.94 -5.41
CA ASP A 8 -23.80 -19.85 -4.44
C ASP A 8 -22.59 -19.92 -3.49
N ALA A 9 -22.19 -21.12 -3.10
CA ALA A 9 -21.01 -21.33 -2.25
C ALA A 9 -19.72 -20.89 -2.98
N GLU A 10 -19.54 -21.26 -4.23
CA GLU A 10 -18.40 -20.84 -5.05
C GLU A 10 -18.40 -19.32 -5.28
N MET A 11 -19.55 -18.73 -5.59
CA MET A 11 -19.65 -17.27 -5.74
C MET A 11 -19.35 -16.56 -4.42
N SER A 12 -19.73 -17.09 -3.28
CA SER A 12 -19.47 -16.53 -1.95
C SER A 12 -17.96 -16.41 -1.63
N THR A 13 -17.13 -17.32 -2.20
CA THR A 13 -15.65 -17.19 -2.07
C THR A 13 -15.07 -16.02 -2.85
N ARG A 14 -15.88 -15.38 -3.69
CA ARG A 14 -15.50 -14.20 -4.49
C ARG A 14 -16.06 -12.89 -3.93
N LEU A 15 -16.58 -12.91 -2.69
CA LEU A 15 -17.14 -11.75 -2.00
C LEU A 15 -16.22 -11.32 -0.86
N ALA A 16 -15.91 -10.03 -0.81
CA ALA A 16 -15.28 -9.37 0.33
C ALA A 16 -16.24 -8.33 0.90
N ARG A 17 -16.52 -8.40 2.19
CA ARG A 17 -17.31 -7.39 2.88
C ARG A 17 -16.38 -6.46 3.64
N TYR A 18 -16.47 -5.16 3.40
CA TYR A 18 -15.62 -4.17 4.06
C TYR A 18 -15.63 -4.29 5.59
N SER A 19 -16.78 -4.57 6.19
CA SER A 19 -16.92 -4.73 7.64
C SER A 19 -16.20 -5.95 8.21
N GLU A 20 -15.80 -6.90 7.37
CA GLU A 20 -15.12 -8.14 7.76
C GLU A 20 -13.61 -8.10 7.49
N LEU A 21 -13.13 -7.04 6.79
CA LEU A 21 -11.71 -6.89 6.49
C LEU A 21 -10.92 -6.56 7.76
N ALA A 22 -9.76 -7.16 7.88
CA ALA A 22 -8.83 -6.94 8.99
C ALA A 22 -7.51 -6.33 8.49
N PRO A 23 -6.84 -5.48 9.30
CA PRO A 23 -5.50 -5.00 9.00
C PRO A 23 -4.51 -6.16 8.83
N MET A 24 -3.51 -5.95 7.98
CA MET A 24 -2.43 -6.92 7.78
C MET A 24 -1.75 -7.29 9.11
N GLU A 25 -1.26 -8.52 9.21
CA GLU A 25 -0.64 -9.04 10.44
C GLU A 25 0.56 -8.19 10.88
N ALA A 26 1.37 -7.71 9.93
CA ALA A 26 2.52 -6.84 10.22
C ALA A 26 2.14 -5.54 10.95
N GLN A 27 0.92 -5.05 10.76
CA GLN A 27 0.41 -3.83 11.40
C GLN A 27 -0.04 -4.05 12.85
N LYS A 28 -0.08 -5.30 13.32
CA LYS A 28 -0.42 -5.65 14.71
C LYS A 28 0.80 -5.70 15.64
N ASN A 29 2.01 -5.47 15.11
CA ASN A 29 3.23 -5.47 15.90
C ASN A 29 3.27 -4.27 16.85
N ILE A 30 3.05 -4.52 18.13
CA ILE A 30 3.01 -3.49 19.18
C ILE A 30 4.38 -2.84 19.50
N ASP A 31 5.46 -3.46 19.06
CA ASP A 31 6.82 -2.94 19.28
C ASP A 31 7.19 -1.82 18.30
N ILE A 32 6.40 -1.65 17.24
CA ILE A 32 6.56 -0.59 16.25
C ILE A 32 5.70 0.60 16.66
N PRO A 33 6.32 1.77 17.00
CA PRO A 33 5.57 2.99 17.24
C PRO A 33 4.70 3.36 16.05
N VAL A 34 3.47 3.79 16.32
CA VAL A 34 2.49 4.09 15.25
C VAL A 34 2.99 5.16 14.29
N GLN A 35 3.77 6.13 14.78
CA GLN A 35 4.38 7.19 13.95
C GLN A 35 5.37 6.62 12.93
N ALA A 36 6.15 5.60 13.31
CA ALA A 36 7.08 4.93 12.42
C ALA A 36 6.34 4.00 11.43
N ALA A 37 5.26 3.35 11.88
CA ALA A 37 4.41 2.56 11.01
C ALA A 37 3.74 3.42 9.92
N ASP A 38 3.30 4.64 10.24
CA ASP A 38 2.67 5.57 9.31
C ASP A 38 3.63 6.08 8.20
N ILE A 39 4.96 5.96 8.39
CA ILE A 39 5.95 6.26 7.34
C ILE A 39 5.90 5.19 6.24
N VAL A 40 5.67 3.94 6.64
CA VAL A 40 5.77 2.77 5.76
C VAL A 40 4.39 2.37 5.21
N TRP A 41 3.34 2.45 6.03
CA TRP A 41 2.00 1.97 5.69
C TRP A 41 0.92 3.01 5.99
N ALA A 42 -0.21 2.88 5.30
CA ALA A 42 -1.45 3.46 5.80
C ALA A 42 -1.78 2.90 7.20
N ARG A 43 -2.45 3.64 8.06
CA ARG A 43 -2.79 3.24 9.41
C ARG A 43 -3.48 1.87 9.48
N LYS A 44 -4.34 1.58 8.51
CA LYS A 44 -4.88 0.24 8.27
C LYS A 44 -4.81 -0.05 6.77
N LEU A 45 -4.15 -1.13 6.42
CA LEU A 45 -4.14 -1.65 5.07
C LEU A 45 -4.96 -2.93 5.05
N LEU A 46 -6.12 -2.87 4.41
CA LEU A 46 -7.15 -3.90 4.39
C LEU A 46 -7.13 -4.59 3.04
N SER A 47 -6.64 -5.82 2.99
CA SER A 47 -6.56 -6.58 1.74
C SER A 47 -7.93 -7.05 1.29
N VAL A 48 -8.27 -6.87 0.02
CA VAL A 48 -9.54 -7.25 -0.59
C VAL A 48 -9.35 -8.37 -1.61
N ILE A 49 -8.45 -8.15 -2.57
CA ILE A 49 -8.09 -9.14 -3.59
C ILE A 49 -6.58 -9.33 -3.56
N GLY A 50 -6.14 -10.57 -3.44
CA GLY A 50 -4.75 -10.98 -3.53
C GLY A 50 -4.48 -11.74 -4.84
N LEU A 51 -3.21 -11.94 -5.13
CA LEU A 51 -2.72 -12.86 -6.16
C LEU A 51 -3.06 -14.32 -5.79
N GLY A 52 -2.71 -15.27 -6.62
CA GLY A 52 -2.97 -16.69 -6.34
C GLY A 52 -2.38 -17.15 -4.99
N GLN A 53 -2.93 -18.25 -4.47
CA GLN A 53 -2.60 -18.79 -3.12
C GLN A 53 -1.11 -19.15 -2.93
N ASP A 54 -0.38 -19.36 -4.01
CA ASP A 54 1.04 -19.75 -3.97
C ASP A 54 1.99 -18.58 -3.68
N ILE A 55 1.50 -17.35 -3.74
CA ILE A 55 2.30 -16.13 -3.54
C ILE A 55 2.11 -15.64 -2.10
N LYS A 56 3.13 -15.88 -1.27
CA LYS A 56 3.12 -15.50 0.14
C LYS A 56 3.62 -14.07 0.34
N THR A 57 2.71 -13.11 0.29
CA THR A 57 2.97 -11.73 0.72
C THR A 57 2.00 -11.36 1.85
N PRO A 58 2.31 -10.35 2.68
CA PRO A 58 1.38 -9.89 3.72
C PRO A 58 0.00 -9.50 3.18
N ILE A 59 -0.06 -8.94 1.96
CA ILE A 59 -1.31 -8.57 1.28
C ILE A 59 -2.09 -9.82 0.87
N ASN A 60 -1.43 -10.81 0.23
CA ASN A 60 -2.10 -12.01 -0.25
C ASN A 60 -2.63 -12.88 0.88
N SER A 61 -1.86 -13.01 1.98
CA SER A 61 -2.22 -13.89 3.11
C SER A 61 -3.45 -13.42 3.88
N SER A 62 -3.83 -12.16 3.77
CA SER A 62 -5.00 -11.58 4.44
C SER A 62 -6.17 -11.28 3.52
N ALA A 63 -6.02 -11.43 2.20
CA ALA A 63 -7.08 -11.14 1.24
C ALA A 63 -8.16 -12.24 1.21
N PRO A 64 -9.44 -11.89 1.38
CA PRO A 64 -10.54 -12.86 1.31
C PRO A 64 -10.77 -13.40 -0.11
N ILE A 65 -10.38 -12.63 -1.15
CA ILE A 65 -10.50 -13.05 -2.55
C ILE A 65 -9.09 -13.27 -3.11
N SER A 66 -8.85 -14.41 -3.73
CA SER A 66 -7.59 -14.72 -4.41
C SER A 66 -7.80 -15.03 -5.90
N GLY A 67 -6.73 -14.87 -6.70
CA GLY A 67 -6.71 -15.28 -8.10
C GLY A 67 -7.36 -14.33 -9.09
N ALA A 68 -7.47 -13.04 -8.79
CA ALA A 68 -7.72 -12.03 -9.81
C ALA A 68 -6.40 -11.74 -10.53
N GLY A 69 -6.22 -12.25 -11.73
CA GLY A 69 -4.95 -12.29 -12.44
C GLY A 69 -4.23 -10.94 -12.52
N GLY A 70 -3.02 -10.90 -11.98
CA GLY A 70 -2.09 -9.77 -12.14
C GLY A 70 -2.44 -8.47 -11.41
N ILE A 71 -3.41 -8.49 -10.49
CA ILE A 71 -3.77 -7.32 -9.67
C ILE A 71 -3.92 -7.69 -8.20
N THR A 72 -3.61 -6.73 -7.32
CA THR A 72 -4.08 -6.75 -5.93
C THR A 72 -4.94 -5.51 -5.66
N ILE A 73 -5.92 -5.65 -4.78
CA ILE A 73 -6.77 -4.54 -4.34
C ILE A 73 -6.73 -4.48 -2.81
N THR A 74 -6.41 -3.31 -2.29
CA THR A 74 -6.45 -3.02 -0.85
C THR A 74 -7.23 -1.73 -0.59
N PHE A 75 -7.73 -1.58 0.63
CA PHE A 75 -8.17 -0.29 1.15
C PHE A 75 -7.14 0.23 2.15
N ALA A 76 -6.69 1.47 1.93
CA ALA A 76 -5.79 2.20 2.81
C ALA A 76 -6.60 3.22 3.61
N SER A 77 -6.72 2.99 4.92
CA SER A 77 -7.38 3.92 5.85
C SER A 77 -6.32 4.77 6.53
N CYS A 78 -6.49 6.09 6.46
CA CYS A 78 -5.55 7.08 6.97
C CYS A 78 -6.28 8.14 7.82
N PRO A 79 -5.98 8.24 9.12
CA PRO A 79 -6.35 9.42 9.92
C PRO A 79 -5.83 10.72 9.28
N PRO A 80 -6.39 11.89 9.65
CA PRO A 80 -5.89 13.19 9.21
C PRO A 80 -4.39 13.35 9.42
N GLY A 81 -3.67 13.83 8.40
CA GLY A 81 -2.23 14.07 8.42
C GLY A 81 -1.36 12.84 8.24
N THR A 82 -1.93 11.64 8.04
CA THR A 82 -1.16 10.39 7.87
C THR A 82 -1.26 9.80 6.47
N GLY A 83 -0.31 8.92 6.15
CA GLY A 83 -0.18 8.19 4.90
C GLY A 83 1.28 7.84 4.65
N PRO A 84 1.57 6.76 3.91
CA PRO A 84 2.93 6.33 3.64
C PRO A 84 3.75 7.41 2.95
N SER A 85 5.02 7.48 3.33
CA SER A 85 5.99 8.42 2.82
C SER A 85 6.51 8.00 1.44
N LEU A 86 7.56 8.65 0.96
CA LEU A 86 8.10 8.44 -0.37
C LEU A 86 8.65 7.02 -0.55
N HIS A 87 8.10 6.30 -1.51
CA HIS A 87 8.52 4.96 -1.91
C HIS A 87 8.29 4.76 -3.42
N SER A 88 8.99 3.82 -4.00
CA SER A 88 8.85 3.44 -5.40
C SER A 88 8.43 1.98 -5.53
N HIS A 89 7.71 1.66 -6.57
CA HIS A 89 7.51 0.29 -7.04
C HIS A 89 8.34 0.06 -8.30
N ARG A 90 9.16 -0.98 -8.32
CA ARG A 90 10.10 -1.24 -9.43
C ARG A 90 9.38 -1.65 -10.71
N ASN A 91 8.36 -2.50 -10.58
CA ASN A 91 7.74 -3.19 -11.70
C ASN A 91 6.23 -2.94 -11.83
N THR A 92 5.58 -2.42 -10.78
CA THR A 92 4.13 -2.31 -10.75
C THR A 92 3.64 -0.87 -10.79
N TYR A 93 2.49 -0.69 -11.43
CA TYR A 93 1.68 0.52 -11.29
C TYR A 93 0.98 0.50 -9.95
N GLU A 94 0.89 1.65 -9.30
CA GLU A 94 0.05 1.83 -8.14
C GLU A 94 -1.02 2.89 -8.43
N THR A 95 -2.28 2.47 -8.38
CA THR A 95 -3.42 3.33 -8.70
C THR A 95 -4.22 3.60 -7.44
N PHE A 96 -4.45 4.88 -7.17
CA PHE A 96 -5.22 5.37 -6.03
C PHE A 96 -6.56 5.93 -6.48
N THR A 97 -7.65 5.49 -5.85
CA THR A 97 -8.97 6.14 -5.98
C THR A 97 -9.45 6.55 -4.60
N VAL A 98 -9.80 7.84 -4.44
CA VAL A 98 -10.33 8.33 -3.16
C VAL A 98 -11.76 7.86 -2.98
N MET A 99 -11.99 6.99 -2.00
CA MET A 99 -13.33 6.52 -1.63
C MET A 99 -13.99 7.45 -0.59
N GLN A 100 -13.17 8.02 0.31
CA GLN A 100 -13.61 8.94 1.36
C GLN A 100 -12.48 9.88 1.75
N GLY A 101 -12.82 11.13 2.08
CA GLY A 101 -11.87 12.14 2.52
C GLY A 101 -11.26 12.92 1.37
N ARG A 102 -10.08 13.47 1.60
CA ARG A 102 -9.30 14.28 0.67
C ARG A 102 -7.84 13.96 0.85
N PHE A 103 -7.13 13.70 -0.26
CA PHE A 103 -5.74 13.29 -0.20
C PHE A 103 -4.84 14.20 -1.03
N GLU A 104 -3.61 14.38 -0.57
CA GLU A 104 -2.50 14.88 -1.34
C GLU A 104 -1.67 13.68 -1.80
N VAL A 105 -1.33 13.61 -3.08
CA VAL A 105 -0.31 12.71 -3.62
C VAL A 105 0.88 13.56 -3.99
N PHE A 106 2.07 13.13 -3.57
CA PHE A 106 3.34 13.82 -3.84
C PHE A 106 4.34 12.84 -4.43
N TRP A 107 5.22 13.33 -5.35
CA TRP A 107 6.14 12.47 -6.07
C TRP A 107 7.48 13.14 -6.38
N ASN A 108 8.39 12.34 -6.95
CA ASN A 108 9.82 12.49 -7.06
C ASN A 108 10.53 12.35 -5.71
N ASP A 109 11.87 12.40 -5.72
CA ASP A 109 12.69 12.00 -4.58
C ASP A 109 12.49 12.87 -3.32
N GLU A 110 12.15 14.14 -3.52
CA GLU A 110 11.87 15.07 -2.43
C GLU A 110 10.38 15.31 -2.18
N GLY A 111 9.51 14.74 -3.04
CA GLY A 111 8.08 14.99 -3.00
C GLY A 111 7.72 16.43 -3.33
N GLU A 112 8.51 17.03 -4.21
CA GLU A 112 8.38 18.45 -4.60
C GLU A 112 7.16 18.71 -5.47
N ASN A 113 6.73 17.72 -6.23
CA ASN A 113 5.52 17.79 -7.03
C ASN A 113 4.33 17.24 -6.24
N ARG A 114 3.19 17.91 -6.35
CA ARG A 114 2.01 17.56 -5.54
C ARG A 114 0.73 17.82 -6.29
N LEU A 115 -0.27 17.01 -6.02
CA LEU A 115 -1.65 17.27 -6.42
C LEU A 115 -2.62 16.80 -5.33
N THR A 116 -3.79 17.42 -5.34
CA THR A 116 -4.87 17.04 -4.44
C THR A 116 -5.87 16.18 -5.19
N LEU A 117 -6.34 15.13 -4.51
CA LEU A 117 -7.43 14.27 -4.95
C LEU A 117 -8.63 14.46 -4.04
N ASP A 118 -9.76 14.75 -4.63
CA ASP A 118 -11.07 14.76 -3.99
C ASP A 118 -11.77 13.40 -4.18
N ARG A 119 -12.91 13.21 -3.54
CA ARG A 119 -13.64 11.95 -3.59
C ARG A 119 -13.94 11.53 -5.03
N PHE A 120 -13.59 10.28 -5.35
CA PHE A 120 -13.68 9.60 -6.64
C PHE A 120 -12.63 10.02 -7.68
N ASP A 121 -11.74 10.95 -7.37
CA ASP A 121 -10.58 11.18 -8.22
C ASP A 121 -9.66 9.96 -8.20
N THR A 122 -9.02 9.73 -9.34
CA THR A 122 -8.13 8.58 -9.52
C THR A 122 -6.82 9.03 -10.16
N ILE A 123 -5.70 8.56 -9.62
CA ILE A 123 -4.37 8.70 -10.21
C ILE A 123 -3.70 7.33 -10.30
N SER A 124 -2.96 7.09 -11.38
CA SER A 124 -2.14 5.90 -11.56
C SER A 124 -0.68 6.29 -11.70
N VAL A 125 0.13 5.85 -10.75
CA VAL A 125 1.57 6.13 -10.71
C VAL A 125 2.32 4.99 -11.39
N PRO A 126 3.17 5.30 -12.41
CA PRO A 126 3.92 4.26 -13.11
C PRO A 126 5.07 3.70 -12.27
N PRO A 127 5.61 2.53 -12.66
CA PRO A 127 6.81 1.96 -12.05
C PRO A 127 7.98 2.95 -12.04
N GLY A 128 8.84 2.86 -11.04
CA GLY A 128 10.05 3.65 -10.90
C GLY A 128 9.84 5.08 -10.36
N VAL A 129 8.62 5.58 -10.32
CA VAL A 129 8.34 6.90 -9.73
C VAL A 129 8.26 6.80 -8.22
N CYS A 130 9.10 7.56 -7.52
CA CYS A 130 9.02 7.73 -6.07
C CYS A 130 7.79 8.59 -5.73
N ARG A 131 6.89 8.09 -4.89
CA ARG A 131 5.64 8.78 -4.49
C ARG A 131 5.24 8.44 -3.07
N GLY A 132 4.41 9.29 -2.51
CA GLY A 132 3.70 9.09 -1.26
C GLY A 132 2.33 9.74 -1.33
N PHE A 133 1.52 9.51 -0.32
CA PHE A 133 0.24 10.20 -0.17
C PHE A 133 -0.04 10.54 1.28
N ARG A 134 -0.93 11.48 1.50
CA ARG A 134 -1.34 11.92 2.84
C ARG A 134 -2.80 12.33 2.84
N ASN A 135 -3.54 11.90 3.86
CA ASN A 135 -4.88 12.45 4.11
C ASN A 135 -4.75 13.90 4.60
N ILE A 136 -5.19 14.85 3.79
CA ILE A 136 -5.23 16.28 4.09
C ILE A 136 -6.64 16.76 4.51
N GLY A 137 -7.59 15.85 4.63
CA GLY A 137 -8.93 16.13 5.14
C GLY A 137 -8.98 16.17 6.66
N GLY A 138 -10.15 16.58 7.20
CA GLY A 138 -10.38 16.66 8.65
C GLY A 138 -10.96 15.40 9.28
N VAL A 139 -11.19 14.35 8.50
CA VAL A 139 -11.74 13.05 8.95
C VAL A 139 -10.90 11.90 8.44
N GLU A 140 -11.14 10.70 8.97
CA GLU A 140 -10.49 9.49 8.45
C GLU A 140 -10.77 9.34 6.96
N GLY A 141 -9.71 9.21 6.18
CA GLY A 141 -9.74 9.04 4.74
C GLY A 141 -9.61 7.58 4.34
N LEU A 142 -10.15 7.24 3.18
CA LEU A 142 -10.10 5.90 2.61
C LEU A 142 -9.71 5.96 1.14
N LEU A 143 -8.60 5.33 0.78
CA LEU A 143 -8.19 5.09 -0.61
C LEU A 143 -8.45 3.63 -0.98
N GLN A 144 -8.94 3.40 -2.19
CA GLN A 144 -8.74 2.11 -2.85
C GLN A 144 -7.39 2.14 -3.55
N VAL A 145 -6.57 1.13 -3.30
CA VAL A 145 -5.25 0.97 -3.90
C VAL A 145 -5.28 -0.28 -4.77
N ILE A 146 -4.93 -0.12 -6.04
CA ILE A 146 -4.80 -1.21 -7.01
C ILE A 146 -3.34 -1.26 -7.45
N ILE A 147 -2.69 -2.40 -7.23
CA ILE A 147 -1.35 -2.66 -7.76
C ILE A 147 -1.48 -3.62 -8.94
N SER A 148 -0.86 -3.30 -10.07
CA SER A 148 -1.00 -4.04 -11.32
C SER A 148 0.26 -3.98 -12.18
N GLY A 149 0.39 -4.91 -13.14
CA GLY A 149 1.39 -4.85 -14.20
C GLY A 149 2.70 -5.57 -13.91
N GLY A 150 2.82 -6.33 -12.84
CA GLY A 150 4.05 -7.06 -12.52
C GLY A 150 3.89 -8.07 -11.39
N VAL A 151 5.01 -8.55 -10.87
CA VAL A 151 5.06 -9.43 -9.71
C VAL A 151 4.99 -8.59 -8.44
N HIS A 152 4.07 -8.92 -7.57
CA HIS A 152 3.82 -8.22 -6.31
C HIS A 152 4.54 -8.96 -5.18
N ASP A 153 5.80 -8.68 -5.00
CA ASP A 153 6.58 -9.14 -3.86
C ASP A 153 7.16 -7.96 -3.07
N LEU A 154 7.77 -8.24 -1.92
CA LEU A 154 8.39 -7.20 -1.09
C LEU A 154 9.58 -6.52 -1.79
N ASN A 155 10.21 -7.19 -2.77
CA ASN A 155 11.33 -6.61 -3.52
C ASN A 155 10.88 -5.57 -4.56
N ASP A 156 9.57 -5.49 -4.83
CA ASP A 156 9.01 -4.45 -5.71
C ASP A 156 9.01 -3.06 -5.04
N ILE A 157 9.00 -3.01 -3.70
CA ILE A 157 8.85 -1.77 -2.94
C ILE A 157 10.19 -1.33 -2.36
N ASP A 158 10.54 -0.06 -2.61
CA ASP A 158 11.74 0.57 -2.06
C ASP A 158 11.42 1.99 -1.57
N PHE A 159 11.79 2.29 -0.33
CA PHE A 159 11.54 3.58 0.29
C PHE A 159 12.67 4.56 0.05
N ALA A 160 12.36 5.86 0.06
CA ALA A 160 13.38 6.90 0.00
C ALA A 160 14.31 6.83 1.24
N PRO A 161 15.63 7.14 1.11
CA PRO A 161 16.58 7.09 2.23
C PRO A 161 16.15 7.91 3.44
N LYS A 162 15.51 9.05 3.23
CA LYS A 162 15.00 9.90 4.32
C LYS A 162 13.96 9.22 5.21
N CYS A 163 13.23 8.24 4.69
CA CYS A 163 12.29 7.45 5.51
C CYS A 163 13.05 6.63 6.56
N ALA A 164 14.24 6.12 6.22
CA ALA A 164 15.09 5.42 7.17
C ALA A 164 15.58 6.35 8.29
N GLU A 165 15.97 7.57 7.95
CA GLU A 165 16.40 8.58 8.92
C GLU A 165 15.26 8.99 9.87
N GLU A 166 14.05 9.18 9.34
CA GLU A 166 12.85 9.48 10.13
C GLU A 166 12.52 8.34 11.10
N ILE A 167 12.56 7.09 10.65
CA ILE A 167 12.31 5.90 11.49
C ILE A 167 13.32 5.81 12.63
N GLU A 168 14.63 5.99 12.35
CA GLU A 168 15.69 5.98 13.36
C GLU A 168 15.57 7.13 14.35
N THR A 169 15.07 8.29 13.91
CA THR A 169 14.81 9.45 14.79
C THR A 169 13.67 9.16 15.76
N ILE A 170 12.62 8.43 15.32
CA ILE A 170 11.50 8.05 16.19
C ILE A 170 11.95 7.04 17.25
N LYS A 171 12.71 6.02 16.84
CA LYS A 171 13.22 4.99 17.75
C LYS A 171 14.52 4.40 17.20
N PRO A 172 15.67 4.71 17.81
CA PRO A 172 16.95 4.16 17.38
C PRO A 172 16.94 2.63 17.34
N GLY A 173 17.47 2.06 16.24
CA GLY A 173 17.51 0.62 15.98
C GLY A 173 16.22 0.04 15.37
N LEU A 174 15.16 0.81 15.23
CA LEU A 174 13.89 0.34 14.68
C LEU A 174 13.97 0.01 13.18
N LEU A 175 14.82 0.72 12.43
CA LEU A 175 15.02 0.49 11.00
C LEU A 175 15.38 -0.97 10.71
N LYS A 176 16.15 -1.61 11.60
CA LYS A 176 16.48 -3.04 11.45
C LYS A 176 15.23 -3.91 11.40
N THR A 177 14.23 -3.62 12.24
CA THR A 177 12.97 -4.38 12.26
C THR A 177 12.26 -4.32 10.90
N PHE A 178 12.24 -3.16 10.25
CA PHE A 178 11.66 -3.02 8.92
C PHE A 178 12.51 -3.74 7.86
N LYS A 179 13.83 -3.60 7.89
CA LYS A 179 14.73 -4.30 6.96
C LYS A 179 14.67 -5.82 7.08
N ASP A 180 14.48 -6.34 8.27
CA ASP A 180 14.32 -7.79 8.52
C ASP A 180 13.03 -8.36 7.88
N THR A 181 12.05 -7.50 7.52
CA THR A 181 10.87 -7.89 6.73
C THR A 181 11.09 -7.89 5.22
N GLY A 182 12.29 -7.49 4.75
CA GLY A 182 12.63 -7.40 3.33
C GLY A 182 12.46 -6.02 2.71
N LEU A 183 12.06 -5.00 3.49
CA LEU A 183 11.94 -3.64 2.99
C LEU A 183 13.31 -3.00 2.77
N THR A 184 13.46 -2.25 1.69
CA THR A 184 14.65 -1.48 1.33
C THR A 184 14.38 0.01 1.43
N PHE A 185 15.46 0.81 1.57
CA PHE A 185 15.39 2.26 1.79
C PHE A 185 16.45 2.95 0.93
N THR A 186 16.38 2.68 -0.38
CA THR A 186 17.38 3.15 -1.36
C THR A 186 16.75 3.84 -2.57
N ALA A 187 15.41 4.03 -2.58
CA ALA A 187 14.73 4.65 -3.71
C ALA A 187 15.20 6.09 -3.93
N SER A 188 15.96 6.31 -4.99
CA SER A 188 16.49 7.59 -5.42
C SER A 188 16.89 7.53 -6.89
N LYS A 189 16.70 8.64 -7.62
CA LYS A 189 17.21 8.80 -8.99
C LYS A 189 18.75 8.70 -9.09
N ASP A 190 19.45 8.98 -7.99
CA ASP A 190 20.90 8.97 -7.89
C ASP A 190 21.44 7.60 -7.39
N TYR A 191 20.56 6.61 -7.18
CA TYR A 191 20.97 5.27 -6.78
C TYR A 191 21.68 4.56 -7.95
N ALA A 192 22.94 4.25 -7.77
CA ALA A 192 23.71 3.42 -8.71
C ALA A 192 23.52 1.94 -8.33
N GLU A 193 22.96 1.15 -9.25
CA GLU A 193 22.89 -0.32 -9.14
C GLU A 193 24.26 -0.98 -9.17
#